data_77388a2922d7daf26fd22f6c7eb32c26
#
_entry.id   77388a2922d7daf26fd22f6c7eb32c26
#
_cell.length_a   1.000
_cell.length_b   1.000
_cell.length_c   1.000
_cell.angle_alpha   90.00
_cell.angle_beta   90.00
_cell.angle_gamma   90.00
#
_symmetry.space_group_name_H-M   'P 1'
#
loop_
_entity.id
_entity.type
_entity.pdbx_description
1 polymer ?
#
loop_
_entity_poly.entity_id
_entity_poly.type
_entity_poly.pdbx_seq_one_letter_code
_entity_poly.pdbx_strand_id
1 'polypeptide(L)'
;MENLGVKMRMGLPAKIFATLLKISPSPIQNKLWKWWYQKLSKSHDKKDFRFMNYGYIDSNPPSLESFDEPYRLFIQLYEMNIRNIVLHNKEVLEVGSGRGGGASWIARSMNPSSLI
;
A
#
# COMPACT_ATOMS: atom_id res chain seq x y z
N MET A 1 -27.75 11.70 -7.12
CA MET A 1 -26.57 10.99 -6.55
C MET A 1 -26.32 9.73 -7.39
N GLU A 2 -25.51 9.85 -8.43
CA GLU A 2 -25.17 8.70 -9.27
C GLU A 2 -24.04 7.92 -8.60
N ASN A 3 -24.32 6.65 -8.30
CA ASN A 3 -23.34 5.67 -7.87
C ASN A 3 -22.35 5.41 -9.03
N LEU A 4 -21.19 6.04 -8.99
CA LEU A 4 -20.04 5.64 -9.81
C LEU A 4 -19.49 4.31 -9.25
N GLY A 5 -20.21 3.22 -9.49
CA GLY A 5 -19.71 1.88 -9.31
C GLY A 5 -18.63 1.60 -10.35
N VAL A 6 -17.38 1.85 -10.00
CA VAL A 6 -16.24 1.35 -10.79
C VAL A 6 -16.30 -0.16 -10.77
N LYS A 7 -16.92 -0.73 -11.79
CA LYS A 7 -16.96 -2.17 -12.03
C LYS A 7 -15.57 -2.61 -12.45
N MET A 8 -14.72 -2.94 -11.47
CA MET A 8 -13.41 -3.52 -11.75
C MET A 8 -13.62 -4.81 -12.54
N ARG A 9 -13.35 -4.76 -13.87
CA ARG A 9 -13.36 -5.95 -14.73
C ARG A 9 -12.17 -6.80 -14.34
N MET A 10 -12.40 -7.77 -13.46
CA MET A 10 -11.39 -8.79 -13.18
C MET A 10 -11.04 -9.52 -14.48
N GLY A 11 -9.76 -9.58 -14.81
CA GLY A 11 -9.28 -10.34 -15.96
C GLY A 11 -9.62 -11.83 -15.85
N LEU A 12 -9.67 -12.53 -16.97
CA LEU A 12 -10.00 -13.96 -17.05
C LEU A 12 -9.21 -14.81 -16.04
N PRO A 13 -7.90 -14.61 -15.82
CA PRO A 13 -7.14 -15.38 -14.82
C PRO A 13 -7.64 -15.19 -13.38
N ALA A 14 -8.06 -13.98 -13.02
CA ALA A 14 -8.58 -13.68 -11.68
C ALA A 14 -9.96 -14.30 -11.44
N LYS A 15 -10.80 -14.39 -12.48
CA LYS A 15 -12.11 -15.06 -12.40
C LYS A 15 -11.95 -16.57 -12.20
N ILE A 16 -11.03 -17.20 -12.95
CA ILE A 16 -10.74 -18.64 -12.82
C ILE A 16 -10.22 -18.93 -11.40
N PHE A 17 -9.30 -18.12 -10.91
CA PHE A 17 -8.77 -18.26 -9.56
C PHE A 17 -9.85 -18.11 -8.47
N ALA A 18 -10.72 -17.11 -8.59
CA ALA A 18 -11.83 -16.90 -7.65
C ALA A 18 -12.83 -18.08 -7.66
N THR A 19 -13.06 -18.69 -8.82
CA THR A 19 -13.93 -19.87 -8.94
C THR A 19 -13.29 -21.10 -8.29
N LEU A 20 -11.99 -21.32 -8.53
CA LEU A 20 -11.24 -22.41 -7.90
C LEU A 20 -11.22 -22.29 -6.37
N LEU A 21 -11.07 -21.07 -5.85
CA LEU A 21 -11.13 -20.81 -4.40
C LEU A 21 -12.50 -21.18 -3.80
N LYS A 22 -13.61 -20.89 -4.50
CA LYS A 22 -14.96 -21.19 -4.00
C LYS A 22 -15.26 -22.70 -3.90
N ILE A 23 -14.63 -23.51 -4.73
CA ILE A 23 -14.90 -24.95 -4.83
C ILE A 23 -13.91 -25.77 -3.99
N SER A 24 -12.79 -25.20 -3.60
CA SER A 24 -11.71 -25.91 -2.91
C SER A 24 -11.95 -26.02 -1.39
N PRO A 25 -11.62 -27.16 -0.75
CA PRO A 25 -11.59 -27.29 0.72
C PRO A 25 -10.60 -26.31 1.38
N SER A 26 -10.88 -25.91 2.63
CA SER A 26 -10.10 -24.90 3.38
C SER A 26 -8.58 -25.05 3.33
N PRO A 27 -7.98 -26.25 3.50
CA PRO A 27 -6.52 -26.37 3.46
C PRO A 27 -5.93 -26.10 2.06
N ILE A 28 -6.70 -26.38 1.01
CA ILE A 28 -6.30 -26.10 -0.37
C ILE A 28 -6.44 -24.60 -0.67
N GLN A 29 -7.49 -23.96 -0.17
CA GLN A 29 -7.68 -22.52 -0.28
C GLN A 29 -6.48 -21.75 0.28
N ASN A 30 -6.00 -22.12 1.48
CA ASN A 30 -4.84 -21.46 2.11
C ASN A 30 -3.56 -21.62 1.27
N LYS A 31 -3.33 -22.80 0.68
CA LYS A 31 -2.19 -23.02 -0.21
C LYS A 31 -2.30 -22.22 -1.51
N LEU A 32 -3.51 -22.16 -2.10
CA LEU A 32 -3.78 -21.39 -3.31
C LEU A 32 -3.61 -19.89 -3.06
N TRP A 33 -4.12 -19.35 -1.93
CA TRP A 33 -3.92 -17.97 -1.54
C TRP A 33 -2.45 -17.64 -1.35
N LYS A 34 -1.71 -18.49 -0.63
CA LYS A 34 -0.28 -18.29 -0.40
C LYS A 34 0.52 -18.29 -1.70
N TRP A 35 0.23 -19.25 -2.59
CA TRP A 35 0.86 -19.33 -3.91
C TRP A 35 0.53 -18.10 -4.78
N TRP A 36 -0.74 -17.70 -4.84
CA TRP A 36 -1.19 -16.53 -5.59
C TRP A 36 -0.52 -15.26 -5.10
N TYR A 37 -0.52 -15.06 -3.78
CA TYR A 37 0.11 -13.90 -3.15
C TYR A 37 1.61 -13.85 -3.43
N GLN A 38 2.31 -14.98 -3.32
CA GLN A 38 3.74 -15.08 -3.64
C GLN A 38 4.02 -14.78 -5.12
N LYS A 39 3.17 -15.28 -6.03
CA LYS A 39 3.30 -15.01 -7.46
C LYS A 39 3.05 -13.53 -7.77
N LEU A 40 2.02 -12.94 -7.17
CA LEU A 40 1.71 -11.53 -7.31
C LEU A 40 2.85 -10.65 -6.75
N SER A 41 3.34 -10.97 -5.58
CA SER A 41 4.48 -10.30 -4.94
C SER A 41 5.75 -10.33 -5.81
N LYS A 42 6.06 -11.46 -6.43
CA LYS A 42 7.22 -11.62 -7.32
C LYS A 42 7.02 -10.92 -8.67
N SER A 43 5.81 -10.91 -9.22
CA SER A 43 5.54 -10.25 -10.50
C SER A 43 5.56 -8.71 -10.42
N HIS A 44 5.41 -8.17 -9.20
CA HIS A 44 5.48 -6.74 -8.92
C HIS A 44 6.84 -6.30 -8.37
N ASP A 45 7.90 -7.06 -8.65
CA ASP A 45 9.29 -6.69 -8.35
C ASP A 45 9.82 -5.57 -9.27
N LYS A 46 8.91 -4.77 -9.84
CA LYS A 46 9.24 -3.51 -10.47
C LYS A 46 9.63 -2.54 -9.35
N LYS A 47 10.78 -1.89 -9.54
CA LYS A 47 11.39 -0.90 -8.62
C LYS A 47 10.44 0.20 -8.13
N ASP A 48 9.25 0.31 -8.75
CA ASP A 48 8.27 1.38 -8.53
C ASP A 48 7.17 1.04 -7.52
N PHE A 49 7.07 -0.20 -7.04
CA PHE A 49 6.02 -0.60 -6.11
C PHE A 49 6.50 -0.51 -4.65
N ARG A 50 6.70 0.72 -4.16
CA ARG A 50 7.19 1.00 -2.80
C ARG A 50 6.08 1.06 -1.76
N PHE A 51 4.85 1.43 -2.17
CA PHE A 51 3.72 1.63 -1.29
C PHE A 51 2.66 0.55 -1.48
N MET A 52 2.05 0.09 -0.40
CA MET A 52 0.99 -0.92 -0.37
C MET A 52 -0.30 -0.36 0.23
N ASN A 53 -0.69 0.84 -0.16
CA ASN A 53 -1.93 1.46 0.25
C ASN A 53 -2.75 1.91 -0.97
N TYR A 54 -3.97 2.37 -0.75
CA TYR A 54 -4.89 2.78 -1.81
C TYR A 54 -4.71 4.24 -2.24
N GLY A 55 -3.85 5.00 -1.53
CA GLY A 55 -3.69 6.42 -1.74
C GLY A 55 -4.86 7.26 -1.19
N TYR A 56 -4.62 8.56 -1.11
CA TYR A 56 -5.60 9.56 -0.68
C TYR A 56 -5.39 10.84 -1.49
N ILE A 57 -6.48 11.53 -1.84
CA ILE A 57 -6.43 12.83 -2.50
C ILE A 57 -6.77 13.89 -1.46
N ASP A 58 -5.79 14.73 -1.13
CA ASP A 58 -5.95 15.85 -0.22
C ASP A 58 -6.22 17.14 -1.00
N SER A 59 -7.10 18.00 -0.48
CA SER A 59 -7.34 19.34 -1.01
C SER A 59 -6.19 20.31 -0.73
N ASN A 60 -5.38 20.02 0.28
CA ASN A 60 -4.18 20.78 0.65
C ASN A 60 -2.96 19.85 0.75
N PRO A 61 -2.44 19.36 -0.40
CA PRO A 61 -1.38 18.37 -0.42
C PRO A 61 -0.06 18.92 0.11
N PRO A 62 0.77 18.07 0.74
CA PRO A 62 2.10 18.45 1.16
C PRO A 62 3.01 18.76 -0.04
N SER A 63 4.00 19.62 0.16
CA SER A 63 5.10 19.76 -0.77
C SER A 63 5.98 18.51 -0.71
N LEU A 64 6.31 17.94 -1.86
CA LEU A 64 7.12 16.73 -1.97
C LEU A 64 8.40 17.00 -2.77
N GLU A 65 9.42 16.22 -2.49
CA GLU A 65 10.60 16.14 -3.33
C GLU A 65 10.28 15.49 -4.68
N SER A 66 11.02 15.86 -5.72
CA SER A 66 10.74 15.40 -7.09
C SER A 66 10.71 13.87 -7.25
N PHE A 67 11.51 13.15 -6.48
CA PHE A 67 11.56 11.69 -6.49
C PHE A 67 10.40 11.04 -5.73
N ASP A 68 9.68 11.76 -4.87
CA ASP A 68 8.49 11.31 -4.16
C ASP A 68 7.19 11.65 -4.92
N GLU A 69 7.23 12.55 -5.90
CA GLU A 69 6.07 12.96 -6.69
C GLU A 69 5.29 11.80 -7.34
N PRO A 70 5.94 10.77 -7.91
CA PRO A 70 5.23 9.61 -8.48
C PRO A 70 4.39 8.86 -7.45
N TYR A 71 4.67 9.05 -6.16
CA TYR A 71 4.01 8.36 -5.05
C TYR A 71 3.09 9.28 -4.25
N ARG A 72 2.80 10.49 -4.76
CA ARG A 72 2.05 11.54 -4.08
C ARG A 72 0.79 11.05 -3.40
N LEU A 73 -0.07 10.32 -4.07
CA LEU A 73 -1.32 9.83 -3.52
C LEU A 73 -1.12 8.90 -2.32
N PHE A 74 -0.12 8.05 -2.39
CA PHE A 74 0.22 7.11 -1.32
C PHE A 74 0.81 7.83 -0.11
N ILE A 75 1.66 8.84 -0.34
CA ILE A 75 2.25 9.68 0.70
C ILE A 75 1.20 10.53 1.39
N GLN A 76 0.23 11.09 0.66
CA GLN A 76 -0.87 11.86 1.22
C GLN A 76 -1.68 11.07 2.25
N LEU A 77 -1.85 9.76 2.05
CA LEU A 77 -2.51 8.89 3.03
C LEU A 77 -1.70 8.79 4.34
N TYR A 78 -0.38 8.67 4.25
CA TYR A 78 0.49 8.70 5.43
C TYR A 78 0.44 10.06 6.12
N GLU A 79 0.64 11.12 5.36
CA GLU A 79 0.66 12.49 5.85
C GLU A 79 -0.66 12.86 6.56
N MET A 80 -1.80 12.52 5.99
CA MET A 80 -3.12 12.74 6.60
C MET A 80 -3.20 12.15 8.01
N ASN A 81 -2.63 10.97 8.23
CA ASN A 81 -2.68 10.31 9.53
C ASN A 81 -1.73 10.93 10.57
N ILE A 82 -0.64 11.56 10.13
CA ILE A 82 0.42 12.05 11.04
C ILE A 82 0.58 13.56 11.05
N ARG A 83 -0.15 14.33 10.23
CA ARG A 83 0.03 15.80 10.08
C ARG A 83 -0.06 16.59 11.39
N ASN A 84 -0.81 16.08 12.36
CA ASN A 84 -1.00 16.71 13.67
C ASN A 84 -0.05 16.15 14.74
N ILE A 85 0.92 15.32 14.36
CA ILE A 85 1.84 14.65 15.28
C ILE A 85 3.26 15.15 14.99
N VAL A 86 3.97 15.60 16.03
CA VAL A 86 5.38 15.97 15.91
C VAL A 86 6.23 14.71 16.09
N LEU A 87 6.79 14.21 15.00
CA LEU A 87 7.65 13.02 15.00
C LEU A 87 9.13 13.33 15.14
N HIS A 88 9.53 14.59 14.97
CA HIS A 88 10.93 15.03 15.08
C HIS A 88 11.52 14.62 16.44
N ASN A 89 12.67 13.94 16.41
CA ASN A 89 13.36 13.40 17.58
C ASN A 89 12.53 12.42 18.44
N LYS A 90 11.46 11.81 17.90
CA LYS A 90 10.69 10.77 18.56
C LYS A 90 11.11 9.38 18.11
N GLU A 91 10.97 8.42 19.01
CA GLU A 91 11.03 7.00 18.64
C GLU A 91 9.68 6.58 18.06
N VAL A 92 9.70 6.03 16.85
CA VAL A 92 8.50 5.68 16.10
C VAL A 92 8.50 4.19 15.80
N LEU A 93 7.37 3.53 16.04
CA LEU A 93 7.12 2.15 15.64
C LEU A 93 6.02 2.12 14.58
N GLU A 94 6.33 1.59 13.39
CA GLU A 94 5.33 1.36 12.35
C GLU A 94 4.99 -0.13 12.28
N VAL A 95 3.72 -0.45 12.52
CA VAL A 95 3.22 -1.82 12.43
C VAL A 95 2.57 -2.04 11.06
N GLY A 96 3.06 -3.05 10.32
CA GLY A 96 2.51 -3.37 9.01
C GLY A 96 3.01 -2.47 7.89
N SER A 97 4.28 -2.06 7.95
CA SER A 97 4.93 -1.14 6.99
C SER A 97 4.91 -1.60 5.52
N GLY A 98 4.49 -2.83 5.25
CA GLY A 98 4.43 -3.39 3.91
C GLY A 98 5.81 -3.46 3.26
N ARG A 99 6.06 -2.65 2.23
CA ARG A 99 7.36 -2.56 1.54
C ARG A 99 8.23 -1.40 2.06
N GLY A 100 7.81 -0.76 3.13
CA GLY A 100 8.57 0.29 3.78
C GLY A 100 8.56 1.65 3.08
N GLY A 101 7.72 1.85 2.06
CA GLY A 101 7.65 3.13 1.34
C GLY A 101 7.24 4.28 2.25
N GLY A 102 6.22 4.07 3.09
CA GLY A 102 5.77 5.04 4.07
C GLY A 102 6.80 5.30 5.16
N ALA A 103 7.36 4.24 5.76
CA ALA A 103 8.44 4.33 6.73
C ALA A 103 9.63 5.13 6.19
N SER A 104 10.05 4.83 4.96
CA SER A 104 11.14 5.54 4.29
C SER A 104 10.84 7.04 4.10
N TRP A 105 9.61 7.39 3.71
CA TRP A 105 9.20 8.78 3.58
C TRP A 105 9.17 9.49 4.94
N ILE A 106 8.57 8.88 5.97
CA ILE A 106 8.52 9.43 7.34
C ILE A 106 9.93 9.68 7.87
N ALA A 107 10.83 8.71 7.72
CA ALA A 107 12.21 8.85 8.19
C ALA A 107 12.92 10.05 7.57
N ARG A 108 12.73 10.29 6.27
CA ARG A 108 13.38 11.42 5.58
C ARG A 108 12.70 12.77 5.87
N SER A 109 11.37 12.79 5.92
CA SER A 109 10.59 14.03 5.95
C SER A 109 10.31 14.54 7.36
N MET A 110 10.18 13.63 8.34
CA MET A 110 9.78 13.94 9.71
C MET A 110 10.94 13.84 10.71
N ASN A 111 12.06 13.28 10.28
CA ASN A 111 13.30 13.18 11.05
C ASN A 111 13.13 12.65 12.50
N PRO A 112 12.52 11.47 12.68
CA PRO A 112 12.45 10.83 14.00
C PRO A 112 13.84 10.42 14.49
N SER A 113 14.01 10.21 15.79
CA SER A 113 15.27 9.70 16.37
C SER A 113 15.49 8.23 16.01
N SER A 114 14.42 7.47 15.92
CA SER A 114 14.42 6.09 15.38
C SER A 114 13.07 5.78 14.75
N LEU A 115 13.06 4.89 13.76
CA LEU A 115 11.86 4.33 13.15
C LEU A 115 12.09 2.83 12.93
N ILE A 116 11.23 2.02 13.53
CA ILE A 116 11.28 0.56 13.51
C ILE A 116 10.00 0.02 12.90
#